data_adef83a6dd100280408f4847b4b28161
#
_entry.id   adef83a6dd100280408f4847b4b28161
#
_cell.length_a   1.000
_cell.length_b   1.000
_cell.length_c   1.000
_cell.angle_alpha   90.00
_cell.angle_beta   90.00
_cell.angle_gamma   90.00
#
_symmetry.space_group_name_H-M   'P 1'
#
loop_
_entity.id
_entity.type
_entity.pdbx_description
1 polymer ?
#
loop_
_entity_poly.entity_id
_entity_poly.type
_entity_poly.pdbx_seq_one_letter_code
_entity_poly.pdbx_strand_id
1 'polypeptide(L)'
;PDRIAHHIRPFWHAGKQVNVHVTDDLGVDAVLDAVAELLDEKPRFDHRTVLHHFGISTQAQSRRAAALGCAVQVNGYYLRYFGDQFVADGLGTERASLMTRAGSARRNGMSVALHSDLPMGPLQPMLGASILATRMSGTGVVLAPEERLSSYDALAAVTIEAAWQLKLDHEIGSLASGKLADLTVLDADPFEVDAAAWPDIAILATVLGG
;
A
#
# COMPACT_ATOMS: atom_id res chain seq x y z
N PRO A 1 -5.38 12.70 19.53
CA PRO A 1 -6.47 11.87 18.94
C PRO A 1 -7.68 12.74 18.60
N ASP A 2 -8.20 13.51 19.53
CA ASP A 2 -9.44 14.29 19.40
C ASP A 2 -9.50 15.21 18.18
N ARG A 3 -8.36 15.73 17.72
CA ARG A 3 -8.31 16.60 16.55
C ARG A 3 -8.53 15.82 15.24
N ILE A 4 -7.95 14.61 15.10
CA ILE A 4 -8.08 13.80 13.87
C ILE A 4 -9.52 13.33 13.73
N ALA A 5 -10.10 12.74 14.77
CA ALA A 5 -11.51 12.33 14.78
C ALA A 5 -12.45 13.51 14.45
N HIS A 6 -12.21 14.68 15.04
CA HIS A 6 -13.00 15.89 14.77
C HIS A 6 -13.01 16.26 13.27
N HIS A 7 -11.85 16.22 12.59
CA HIS A 7 -11.79 16.56 11.16
C HIS A 7 -12.40 15.48 10.25
N ILE A 8 -12.30 14.21 10.62
CA ILE A 8 -12.82 13.09 9.83
C ILE A 8 -14.34 12.91 10.03
N ARG A 9 -14.88 13.19 11.23
CA ARG A 9 -16.26 12.92 11.65
C ARG A 9 -17.33 13.37 10.65
N PRO A 10 -17.32 14.59 10.08
CA PRO A 10 -18.33 15.01 9.12
C PRO A 10 -18.37 14.12 7.88
N PHE A 11 -17.19 13.72 7.37
CA PHE A 11 -17.07 12.84 6.19
C PHE A 11 -17.48 11.41 6.55
N TRP A 12 -17.10 10.94 7.73
CA TRP A 12 -17.49 9.62 8.24
C TRP A 12 -19.00 9.48 8.34
N HIS A 13 -19.67 10.45 8.96
CA HIS A 13 -21.11 10.47 9.12
C HIS A 13 -21.85 10.62 7.79
N ALA A 14 -21.24 11.29 6.81
CA ALA A 14 -21.75 11.39 5.44
C ALA A 14 -21.48 10.12 4.58
N GLY A 15 -20.92 9.06 5.17
CA GLY A 15 -20.63 7.81 4.45
C GLY A 15 -19.45 7.89 3.49
N LYS A 16 -18.65 8.95 3.53
CA LYS A 16 -17.48 9.11 2.65
C LYS A 16 -16.36 8.15 3.06
N GLN A 17 -15.61 7.67 2.08
CA GLN A 17 -14.34 7.00 2.33
C GLN A 17 -13.31 8.00 2.82
N VAL A 18 -12.44 7.55 3.72
CA VAL A 18 -11.40 8.38 4.33
C VAL A 18 -10.03 7.79 3.98
N ASN A 19 -9.14 8.66 3.51
CA ASN A 19 -7.76 8.34 3.26
C ASN A 19 -6.91 9.31 4.07
N VAL A 20 -6.07 8.78 4.98
CA VAL A 20 -5.32 9.59 5.94
C VAL A 20 -3.83 9.44 5.71
N HIS A 21 -3.17 10.54 5.37
CA HIS A 21 -1.72 10.61 5.28
C HIS A 21 -1.09 10.35 6.65
N VAL A 22 -0.23 9.33 6.76
CA VAL A 22 0.47 8.98 8.00
C VAL A 22 1.80 8.29 7.71
N THR A 23 2.90 8.87 8.20
CA THR A 23 4.26 8.40 7.87
C THR A 23 4.98 7.76 9.04
N ASP A 24 4.54 8.01 10.28
CA ASP A 24 5.20 7.56 11.51
C ASP A 24 4.25 6.80 12.45
N ASP A 25 4.83 6.08 13.40
CA ASP A 25 4.11 5.21 14.33
C ASP A 25 3.21 5.97 15.32
N LEU A 26 3.60 7.15 15.79
CA LEU A 26 2.75 7.96 16.66
C LEU A 26 1.52 8.47 15.89
N GLY A 27 1.73 8.87 14.64
CA GLY A 27 0.64 9.25 13.74
C GLY A 27 -0.29 8.09 13.46
N VAL A 28 0.26 6.88 13.25
CA VAL A 28 -0.56 5.67 13.06
C VAL A 28 -1.46 5.41 14.28
N ASP A 29 -0.93 5.47 15.50
CA ASP A 29 -1.74 5.30 16.72
C ASP A 29 -2.85 6.34 16.80
N ALA A 30 -2.54 7.61 16.54
CA ALA A 30 -3.52 8.69 16.58
C ALA A 30 -4.65 8.51 15.54
N VAL A 31 -4.33 8.02 14.34
CA VAL A 31 -5.33 7.70 13.31
C VAL A 31 -6.17 6.50 13.72
N LEU A 32 -5.56 5.44 14.25
CA LEU A 32 -6.28 4.24 14.69
C LEU A 32 -7.22 4.54 15.89
N ASP A 33 -6.81 5.43 16.81
CA ASP A 33 -7.67 5.90 17.89
C ASP A 33 -8.89 6.64 17.34
N ALA A 34 -8.68 7.54 16.37
CA ALA A 34 -9.75 8.28 15.72
C ALA A 34 -10.72 7.35 14.95
N VAL A 35 -10.21 6.34 14.25
CA VAL A 35 -11.05 5.36 13.54
C VAL A 35 -11.85 4.52 14.53
N ALA A 36 -11.27 4.10 15.66
CA ALA A 36 -11.98 3.35 16.70
C ALA A 36 -13.12 4.19 17.28
N GLU A 37 -12.85 5.45 17.65
CA GLU A 37 -13.90 6.38 18.15
C GLU A 37 -15.06 6.54 17.15
N LEU A 38 -14.74 6.72 15.86
CA LEU A 38 -15.74 6.90 14.82
C LEU A 38 -16.56 5.62 14.56
N LEU A 39 -15.95 4.45 14.70
CA LEU A 39 -16.64 3.17 14.61
C LEU A 39 -17.60 2.97 15.80
N ASP A 40 -17.21 3.37 17.00
CA ASP A 40 -18.08 3.34 18.19
C ASP A 40 -19.27 4.30 18.04
N GLU A 41 -19.06 5.51 17.48
CA GLU A 41 -20.14 6.48 17.22
C GLU A 41 -21.09 6.02 16.12
N LYS A 42 -20.56 5.52 15.02
CA LYS A 42 -21.30 5.09 13.83
C LYS A 42 -20.59 3.93 13.14
N PRO A 43 -20.95 2.68 13.45
CA PRO A 43 -20.36 1.50 12.84
C PRO A 43 -20.52 1.48 11.31
N ARG A 44 -19.45 1.14 10.60
CA ARG A 44 -19.41 1.02 9.14
C ARG A 44 -18.56 -0.18 8.77
N PHE A 45 -19.15 -1.23 8.19
CA PHE A 45 -18.47 -2.49 7.87
C PHE A 45 -17.56 -2.40 6.64
N ASP A 46 -17.93 -1.59 5.63
CA ASP A 46 -17.14 -1.39 4.39
C ASP A 46 -16.73 0.09 4.26
N HIS A 47 -16.06 0.61 5.28
CA HIS A 47 -15.60 2.00 5.26
C HIS A 47 -14.35 2.19 4.40
N ARG A 48 -13.53 1.14 4.20
CA ARG A 48 -12.27 1.12 3.43
C ARG A 48 -11.40 2.33 3.78
N THR A 49 -11.24 2.64 5.08
CA THR A 49 -10.33 3.70 5.52
C THR A 49 -8.90 3.29 5.20
N VAL A 50 -8.18 4.15 4.51
CA VAL A 50 -6.81 3.89 4.04
C VAL A 50 -5.81 4.67 4.90
N LEU A 51 -4.83 3.98 5.45
CA LEU A 51 -3.63 4.57 6.02
C LEU A 51 -2.63 4.79 4.87
N HIS A 52 -2.53 6.04 4.41
CA HIS A 52 -1.69 6.41 3.28
C HIS A 52 -0.24 6.55 3.73
N HIS A 53 0.69 5.98 3.00
CA HIS A 53 2.10 5.71 3.30
C HIS A 53 2.32 4.57 4.29
N PHE A 54 1.77 4.63 5.49
CA PHE A 54 2.05 3.63 6.53
C PHE A 54 3.56 3.37 6.69
N GLY A 55 4.34 4.45 6.65
CA GLY A 55 5.79 4.43 6.43
C GLY A 55 6.53 3.70 7.54
N ILE A 56 6.49 4.22 8.75
CA ILE A 56 7.02 3.57 9.95
C ILE A 56 5.83 3.13 10.81
N SER A 57 5.79 1.84 11.15
CA SER A 57 4.74 1.26 11.96
C SER A 57 5.23 0.04 12.73
N THR A 58 4.45 -0.44 13.67
CA THR A 58 4.72 -1.63 14.46
C THR A 58 3.82 -2.80 14.05
N GLN A 59 4.20 -4.01 14.42
CA GLN A 59 3.38 -5.19 14.21
C GLN A 59 2.04 -5.12 14.98
N ALA A 60 2.04 -4.48 16.16
CA ALA A 60 0.83 -4.27 16.94
C ALA A 60 -0.13 -3.32 16.23
N GLN A 61 0.37 -2.23 15.67
CA GLN A 61 -0.42 -1.29 14.88
C GLN A 61 -0.98 -1.92 13.60
N SER A 62 -0.18 -2.75 12.91
CA SER A 62 -0.66 -3.50 11.75
C SER A 62 -1.83 -4.43 12.11
N ARG A 63 -1.74 -5.17 13.22
CA ARG A 63 -2.86 -5.99 13.70
C ARG A 63 -4.08 -5.16 14.09
N ARG A 64 -3.87 -4.03 14.78
CA ARG A 64 -4.95 -3.12 15.18
C ARG A 64 -5.65 -2.51 13.96
N ALA A 65 -4.89 -2.07 12.97
CA ALA A 65 -5.44 -1.54 11.72
C ALA A 65 -6.32 -2.57 11.00
N ALA A 66 -5.86 -3.82 10.92
CA ALA A 66 -6.64 -4.92 10.36
C ALA A 66 -7.93 -5.18 11.15
N ALA A 67 -7.86 -5.22 12.48
CA ALA A 67 -9.03 -5.43 13.34
C ALA A 67 -10.07 -4.29 13.21
N LEU A 68 -9.65 -3.08 12.94
CA LEU A 68 -10.51 -1.93 12.67
C LEU A 68 -11.03 -1.88 11.21
N GLY A 69 -10.67 -2.84 10.34
CA GLY A 69 -11.09 -2.88 8.93
C GLY A 69 -10.40 -1.82 8.05
N CYS A 70 -9.24 -1.31 8.46
CA CYS A 70 -8.45 -0.39 7.65
C CYS A 70 -7.70 -1.11 6.54
N ALA A 71 -7.35 -0.37 5.49
CA ALA A 71 -6.42 -0.76 4.44
C ALA A 71 -5.14 0.09 4.53
N VAL A 72 -4.10 -0.32 3.83
CA VAL A 72 -2.86 0.45 3.71
C VAL A 72 -2.53 0.71 2.25
N GLN A 73 -2.07 1.93 1.96
CA GLN A 73 -1.54 2.30 0.67
C GLN A 73 -0.08 2.69 0.85
N VAL A 74 0.82 1.76 0.53
CA VAL A 74 2.23 1.88 0.87
C VAL A 74 3.06 2.55 -0.23
N ASN A 75 4.13 3.24 0.17
CA ASN A 75 5.12 3.79 -0.73
C ASN A 75 6.39 2.95 -0.72
N GLY A 76 6.56 2.06 -1.70
CA GLY A 76 7.75 1.23 -1.83
C GLY A 76 9.03 2.03 -2.09
N TYR A 77 8.91 3.21 -2.69
CA TYR A 77 10.09 4.04 -3.01
C TYR A 77 10.82 4.56 -1.76
N TYR A 78 10.16 4.58 -0.58
CA TYR A 78 10.85 4.88 0.69
C TYR A 78 11.99 3.89 0.95
N LEU A 79 11.79 2.60 0.68
CA LEU A 79 12.85 1.59 0.80
C LEU A 79 14.00 1.88 -0.16
N ARG A 80 13.67 2.21 -1.41
CA ARG A 80 14.65 2.39 -2.46
C ARG A 80 15.49 3.66 -2.28
N TYR A 81 14.86 4.76 -1.85
CA TYR A 81 15.54 6.06 -1.80
C TYR A 81 16.08 6.40 -0.41
N PHE A 82 15.41 5.95 0.64
CA PHE A 82 15.75 6.35 2.01
C PHE A 82 16.16 5.17 2.90
N GLY A 83 15.94 3.92 2.46
CA GLY A 83 16.18 2.74 3.28
C GLY A 83 17.60 2.69 3.84
N ASP A 84 18.60 2.81 2.95
CA ASP A 84 20.01 2.76 3.34
C ASP A 84 20.39 3.92 4.28
N GLN A 85 19.90 5.13 4.02
CA GLN A 85 20.19 6.30 4.84
C GLN A 85 19.55 6.19 6.24
N PHE A 86 18.29 5.74 6.32
CA PHE A 86 17.61 5.57 7.60
C PHE A 86 18.21 4.45 8.45
N VAL A 87 18.77 3.42 7.80
CA VAL A 87 19.55 2.39 8.48
C VAL A 87 20.82 2.97 9.09
N ALA A 88 21.57 3.79 8.34
CA ALA A 88 22.86 4.34 8.73
C ALA A 88 22.73 5.48 9.75
N ASP A 89 21.90 6.48 9.49
CA ASP A 89 21.94 7.78 10.17
C ASP A 89 20.63 8.17 10.88
N GLY A 90 19.58 7.35 10.82
CA GLY A 90 18.28 7.77 11.34
C GLY A 90 17.69 6.85 12.39
N LEU A 91 16.97 5.83 11.93
CA LEU A 91 16.15 4.98 12.79
C LEU A 91 16.88 3.73 13.32
N GLY A 92 18.11 3.50 12.84
CA GLY A 92 18.86 2.26 13.07
C GLY A 92 18.35 1.08 12.25
N THR A 93 19.15 0.02 12.16
CA THR A 93 18.90 -1.12 11.25
C THR A 93 17.56 -1.79 11.49
N GLU A 94 17.22 -2.10 12.73
CA GLU A 94 16.00 -2.83 13.05
C GLU A 94 14.73 -2.07 12.62
N ARG A 95 14.62 -0.79 13.02
CA ARG A 95 13.42 0.00 12.76
C ARG A 95 13.31 0.44 11.30
N ALA A 96 14.44 0.87 10.70
CA ALA A 96 14.49 1.33 9.32
C ALA A 96 14.23 0.18 8.32
N SER A 97 14.79 -1.01 8.57
CA SER A 97 14.55 -2.18 7.70
C SER A 97 13.08 -2.55 7.61
N LEU A 98 12.32 -2.31 8.67
CA LEU A 98 10.89 -2.64 8.76
C LEU A 98 9.97 -1.53 8.25
N MET A 99 10.49 -0.44 7.68
CA MET A 99 9.64 0.56 7.02
C MET A 99 8.79 -0.09 5.92
N THR A 100 7.62 0.51 5.66
CA THR A 100 6.70 0.00 4.63
C THR A 100 6.37 -1.49 4.85
N ARG A 101 5.70 -1.81 5.97
CA ARG A 101 5.34 -3.18 6.40
C ARG A 101 4.22 -3.80 5.56
N ALA A 102 4.47 -3.95 4.25
CA ALA A 102 3.48 -4.49 3.32
C ALA A 102 3.16 -5.97 3.60
N GLY A 103 4.20 -6.78 3.89
CA GLY A 103 4.03 -8.20 4.22
C GLY A 103 3.24 -8.42 5.50
N SER A 104 3.54 -7.67 6.57
CA SER A 104 2.77 -7.72 7.82
C SER A 104 1.32 -7.32 7.60
N ALA A 105 1.06 -6.24 6.84
CA ALA A 105 -0.28 -5.80 6.50
C ALA A 105 -1.06 -6.90 5.78
N ARG A 106 -0.45 -7.51 4.76
CA ARG A 106 -1.08 -8.58 3.98
C ARG A 106 -1.37 -9.83 4.82
N ARG A 107 -0.40 -10.28 5.65
CA ARG A 107 -0.59 -11.41 6.56
C ARG A 107 -1.69 -11.20 7.61
N ASN A 108 -1.94 -9.94 8.00
CA ASN A 108 -3.05 -9.57 8.88
C ASN A 108 -4.39 -9.41 8.13
N GLY A 109 -4.45 -9.70 6.82
CA GLY A 109 -5.67 -9.67 6.01
C GLY A 109 -6.07 -8.29 5.50
N MET A 110 -5.20 -7.28 5.60
CA MET A 110 -5.49 -5.96 5.03
C MET A 110 -5.33 -5.94 3.51
N SER A 111 -6.13 -5.12 2.85
CA SER A 111 -5.85 -4.68 1.49
C SER A 111 -4.58 -3.82 1.48
N VAL A 112 -3.66 -4.16 0.60
CA VAL A 112 -2.38 -3.45 0.40
C VAL A 112 -2.33 -2.95 -1.03
N ALA A 113 -2.34 -1.64 -1.23
CA ALA A 113 -2.09 -1.02 -2.53
C ALA A 113 -0.79 -0.23 -2.52
N LEU A 114 -0.31 0.11 -3.70
CA LEU A 114 0.90 0.89 -3.92
C LEU A 114 0.55 2.30 -4.39
N HIS A 115 1.35 3.28 -3.97
CA HIS A 115 1.40 4.60 -4.60
C HIS A 115 2.84 5.07 -4.78
N SER A 116 3.06 6.00 -5.71
CA SER A 116 4.38 6.55 -5.99
C SER A 116 4.67 7.86 -5.28
N ASP A 117 3.63 8.56 -4.83
CA ASP A 117 3.74 9.90 -4.25
C ASP A 117 4.46 10.88 -5.21
N LEU A 118 4.05 10.87 -6.49
CA LEU A 118 4.65 11.74 -7.51
C LEU A 118 4.69 13.21 -7.04
N PRO A 119 5.83 13.91 -7.10
CA PRO A 119 7.08 13.57 -7.81
C PRO A 119 8.13 12.81 -6.99
N MET A 120 7.83 12.34 -5.77
CA MET A 120 8.79 11.64 -4.92
C MET A 120 9.25 10.32 -5.56
N GLY A 121 8.33 9.53 -6.12
CA GLY A 121 8.63 8.34 -6.91
C GLY A 121 8.06 8.44 -8.33
N PRO A 122 8.62 7.72 -9.31
CA PRO A 122 8.11 7.73 -10.67
C PRO A 122 6.78 6.97 -10.78
N LEU A 123 5.98 7.32 -11.81
CA LEU A 123 4.77 6.58 -12.17
C LEU A 123 5.13 5.30 -12.94
N GLN A 124 5.77 4.37 -12.27
CA GLN A 124 6.20 3.08 -12.82
C GLN A 124 5.66 1.94 -11.95
N PRO A 125 4.43 1.46 -12.20
CA PRO A 125 3.80 0.43 -11.36
C PRO A 125 4.61 -0.85 -11.24
N MET A 126 5.25 -1.31 -12.34
CA MET A 126 6.08 -2.51 -12.32
C MET A 126 7.32 -2.34 -11.42
N LEU A 127 7.97 -1.17 -11.41
CA LEU A 127 9.06 -0.87 -10.49
C LEU A 127 8.57 -0.85 -9.04
N GLY A 128 7.45 -0.21 -8.78
CA GLY A 128 6.87 -0.18 -7.43
C GLY A 128 6.52 -1.58 -6.91
N ALA A 129 5.88 -2.41 -7.74
CA ALA A 129 5.59 -3.80 -7.43
C ALA A 129 6.87 -4.62 -7.19
N SER A 130 7.90 -4.44 -8.04
CA SER A 130 9.23 -5.06 -7.89
C SER A 130 9.84 -4.73 -6.52
N ILE A 131 9.79 -3.46 -6.10
CA ILE A 131 10.32 -3.05 -4.79
C ILE A 131 9.58 -3.77 -3.64
N LEU A 132 8.27 -3.92 -3.70
CA LEU A 132 7.50 -4.62 -2.66
C LEU A 132 7.78 -6.13 -2.66
N ALA A 133 8.03 -6.74 -3.81
CA ALA A 133 8.36 -8.16 -3.95
C ALA A 133 9.81 -8.49 -3.55
N THR A 134 10.75 -7.58 -3.82
CA THR A 134 12.19 -7.79 -3.56
C THR A 134 12.67 -7.18 -2.25
N ARG A 135 12.09 -6.04 -1.85
CA ARG A 135 12.53 -5.16 -0.76
C ARG A 135 13.98 -4.69 -0.91
N MET A 136 14.42 -4.52 -2.14
CA MET A 136 15.76 -4.02 -2.44
C MET A 136 15.82 -2.49 -2.27
N SER A 137 16.81 -2.03 -1.47
CA SER A 137 17.18 -0.62 -1.36
C SER A 137 17.87 -0.10 -2.62
N GLY A 138 18.24 1.17 -2.64
CA GLY A 138 18.95 1.78 -3.75
C GLY A 138 20.34 1.20 -4.01
N THR A 139 20.98 0.67 -2.97
CA THR A 139 22.28 0.00 -3.06
C THR A 139 22.19 -1.52 -3.29
N GLY A 140 20.98 -2.06 -3.43
CA GLY A 140 20.74 -3.49 -3.66
C GLY A 140 20.68 -4.33 -2.37
N VAL A 141 20.69 -3.70 -1.21
CA VAL A 141 20.53 -4.42 0.08
C VAL A 141 19.05 -4.78 0.28
N VAL A 142 18.79 -6.03 0.66
CA VAL A 142 17.43 -6.48 1.00
C VAL A 142 17.11 -6.11 2.44
N LEU A 143 16.08 -5.32 2.65
CA LEU A 143 15.65 -4.84 3.97
C LEU A 143 14.42 -5.63 4.44
N ALA A 144 14.54 -6.33 5.58
CA ALA A 144 13.47 -7.15 6.19
C ALA A 144 12.78 -8.07 5.17
N PRO A 145 13.44 -9.15 4.69
CA PRO A 145 12.90 -10.03 3.65
C PRO A 145 11.56 -10.68 4.02
N GLU A 146 11.23 -10.78 5.31
CA GLU A 146 9.95 -11.26 5.83
C GLU A 146 8.77 -10.31 5.52
N GLU A 147 9.06 -9.06 5.13
CA GLU A 147 8.06 -8.08 4.72
C GLU A 147 7.83 -8.04 3.19
N ARG A 148 8.45 -8.95 2.44
CA ARG A 148 8.17 -9.12 1.00
C ARG A 148 6.71 -9.48 0.77
N LEU A 149 6.16 -8.95 -0.28
CA LEU A 149 4.93 -9.49 -0.87
C LEU A 149 5.28 -10.66 -1.80
N SER A 150 4.36 -11.60 -1.95
CA SER A 150 4.43 -12.56 -3.05
C SER A 150 4.34 -11.83 -4.40
N SER A 151 4.78 -12.45 -5.49
CA SER A 151 4.61 -11.89 -6.84
C SER A 151 3.15 -11.55 -7.13
N TYR A 152 2.23 -12.42 -6.72
CA TYR A 152 0.80 -12.18 -6.86
C TYR A 152 0.33 -10.94 -6.08
N ASP A 153 0.68 -10.85 -4.79
CA ASP A 153 0.25 -9.73 -3.94
C ASP A 153 0.86 -8.39 -4.39
N ALA A 154 2.10 -8.40 -4.88
CA ALA A 154 2.76 -7.20 -5.38
C ALA A 154 2.11 -6.67 -6.67
N LEU A 155 1.72 -7.57 -7.59
CA LEU A 155 0.98 -7.21 -8.80
C LEU A 155 -0.47 -6.86 -8.48
N ALA A 156 -1.10 -7.53 -7.52
CA ALA A 156 -2.43 -7.16 -7.03
C ALA A 156 -2.45 -5.75 -6.42
N ALA A 157 -1.37 -5.32 -5.75
CA ALA A 157 -1.26 -4.00 -5.13
C ALA A 157 -1.32 -2.84 -6.14
N VAL A 158 -1.01 -3.08 -7.41
CA VAL A 158 -1.10 -2.09 -8.50
C VAL A 158 -2.30 -2.31 -9.42
N THR A 159 -3.13 -3.30 -9.14
CA THR A 159 -4.31 -3.66 -9.94
C THR A 159 -5.57 -3.74 -9.07
N ILE A 160 -5.98 -4.94 -8.68
CA ILE A 160 -7.27 -5.17 -7.99
C ILE A 160 -7.31 -4.56 -6.59
N GLU A 161 -6.21 -4.58 -5.83
CA GLU A 161 -6.18 -3.97 -4.49
C GLU A 161 -6.25 -2.44 -4.58
N ALA A 162 -5.59 -1.84 -5.58
CA ALA A 162 -5.72 -0.40 -5.85
C ALA A 162 -7.15 -0.04 -6.26
N ALA A 163 -7.77 -0.82 -7.15
CA ALA A 163 -9.16 -0.63 -7.55
C ALA A 163 -10.11 -0.75 -6.35
N TRP A 164 -9.89 -1.74 -5.47
CA TRP A 164 -10.69 -1.94 -4.27
C TRP A 164 -10.59 -0.74 -3.32
N GLN A 165 -9.40 -0.20 -3.11
CA GLN A 165 -9.20 0.99 -2.28
C GLN A 165 -9.82 2.27 -2.86
N LEU A 166 -10.05 2.31 -4.18
CA LEU A 166 -10.76 3.38 -4.86
C LEU A 166 -12.28 3.14 -4.99
N LYS A 167 -12.77 1.99 -4.50
CA LYS A 167 -14.17 1.52 -4.70
C LYS A 167 -14.55 1.34 -6.16
N LEU A 168 -13.57 1.01 -7.00
CA LEU A 168 -13.73 0.72 -8.43
C LEU A 168 -13.50 -0.75 -8.77
N ASP A 169 -13.36 -1.61 -7.77
CA ASP A 169 -13.10 -3.04 -7.92
C ASP A 169 -14.23 -3.81 -8.65
N HIS A 170 -15.41 -3.23 -8.75
CA HIS A 170 -16.53 -3.74 -9.54
C HIS A 170 -16.44 -3.38 -11.03
N GLU A 171 -15.63 -2.36 -11.40
CA GLU A 171 -15.47 -1.87 -12.77
C GLU A 171 -14.13 -2.21 -13.39
N ILE A 172 -13.04 -2.15 -12.60
CA ILE A 172 -11.65 -2.31 -13.08
C ILE A 172 -10.80 -3.20 -12.15
N GLY A 173 -9.51 -3.31 -12.45
CA GLY A 173 -8.50 -3.95 -11.60
C GLY A 173 -8.36 -5.46 -11.81
N SER A 174 -9.24 -6.10 -12.60
CA SER A 174 -9.10 -7.52 -12.96
C SER A 174 -9.79 -7.81 -14.28
N LEU A 175 -9.30 -8.83 -14.98
CA LEU A 175 -9.90 -9.34 -16.22
C LEU A 175 -11.06 -10.30 -15.87
N ALA A 176 -12.23 -9.72 -15.62
CA ALA A 176 -13.44 -10.47 -15.31
C ALA A 176 -14.61 -10.00 -16.18
N SER A 177 -15.52 -10.91 -16.52
CA SER A 177 -16.72 -10.59 -17.27
C SER A 177 -17.55 -9.50 -16.56
N GLY A 178 -17.96 -8.50 -17.29
CA GLY A 178 -18.73 -7.36 -16.80
C GLY A 178 -17.90 -6.16 -16.33
N LYS A 179 -16.55 -6.27 -16.31
CA LYS A 179 -15.66 -5.14 -16.06
C LYS A 179 -15.21 -4.47 -17.36
N LEU A 180 -14.70 -3.25 -17.23
CA LEU A 180 -14.08 -2.54 -18.34
C LEU A 180 -12.83 -3.29 -18.83
N ALA A 181 -12.61 -3.25 -20.13
CA ALA A 181 -11.43 -3.85 -20.74
C ALA A 181 -10.22 -2.90 -20.62
N ASP A 182 -9.86 -2.61 -19.38
CA ASP A 182 -8.65 -1.87 -19.03
C ASP A 182 -7.52 -2.86 -18.84
N LEU A 183 -6.60 -2.92 -19.81
CA LEU A 183 -5.52 -3.89 -19.80
C LEU A 183 -4.18 -3.27 -20.19
N THR A 184 -3.13 -3.89 -19.68
CA THR A 184 -1.74 -3.65 -20.10
C THR A 184 -1.20 -4.93 -20.71
N VAL A 185 -0.69 -4.84 -21.94
CA VAL A 185 -0.04 -5.97 -22.63
C VAL A 185 1.46 -5.86 -22.40
N LEU A 186 2.03 -6.92 -21.86
CA LEU A 186 3.44 -7.03 -21.54
C LEU A 186 4.14 -7.98 -22.54
N ASP A 187 5.43 -7.82 -22.76
CA ASP A 187 6.22 -8.71 -23.63
C ASP A 187 6.70 -9.99 -22.91
N ALA A 188 6.55 -10.05 -21.58
CA ALA A 188 6.86 -11.22 -20.77
C ALA A 188 5.84 -11.42 -19.66
N ASP A 189 5.66 -12.67 -19.24
CA ASP A 189 4.84 -13.01 -18.06
C ASP A 189 5.64 -12.66 -16.78
N PRO A 190 5.14 -11.72 -15.94
CA PRO A 190 5.85 -11.33 -14.72
C PRO A 190 5.95 -12.46 -13.69
N PHE A 191 5.16 -13.53 -13.82
CA PHE A 191 5.27 -14.70 -12.95
C PHE A 191 6.41 -15.65 -13.34
N GLU A 192 6.86 -15.57 -14.58
CA GLU A 192 7.99 -16.37 -15.12
C GLU A 192 9.33 -15.60 -15.07
N VAL A 193 9.30 -14.33 -14.69
CA VAL A 193 10.46 -13.45 -14.59
C VAL A 193 10.77 -13.13 -13.14
N ASP A 194 12.06 -13.07 -12.77
CA ASP A 194 12.47 -12.61 -11.44
C ASP A 194 11.89 -11.22 -11.15
N ALA A 195 11.35 -11.04 -9.96
CA ALA A 195 10.70 -9.77 -9.58
C ALA A 195 11.64 -8.56 -9.67
N ALA A 196 12.95 -8.74 -9.53
CA ALA A 196 13.93 -7.68 -9.71
C ALA A 196 14.04 -7.18 -11.18
N ALA A 197 13.66 -8.01 -12.14
CA ALA A 197 13.66 -7.68 -13.56
C ALA A 197 12.31 -7.15 -14.08
N TRP A 198 11.27 -7.08 -13.25
CA TRP A 198 9.96 -6.55 -13.69
C TRP A 198 10.00 -5.14 -14.28
N PRO A 199 10.86 -4.22 -13.82
CA PRO A 199 10.97 -2.89 -14.43
C PRO A 199 11.45 -2.92 -15.90
N ASP A 200 12.09 -3.99 -16.33
CA ASP A 200 12.63 -4.17 -17.68
C ASP A 200 11.64 -4.83 -18.64
N ILE A 201 10.51 -5.35 -18.12
CA ILE A 201 9.41 -5.90 -18.95
C ILE A 201 8.81 -4.77 -19.79
N ALA A 202 8.86 -4.91 -21.12
CA ALA A 202 8.32 -3.89 -22.00
C ALA A 202 6.79 -3.88 -21.99
N ILE A 203 6.21 -2.69 -21.94
CA ILE A 203 4.77 -2.49 -22.13
C ILE A 203 4.51 -2.33 -23.63
N LEU A 204 3.88 -3.35 -24.24
CA LEU A 204 3.59 -3.36 -25.66
C LEU A 204 2.36 -2.53 -26.02
N ALA A 205 1.36 -2.51 -25.12
CA ALA A 205 0.15 -1.73 -25.29
C ALA A 205 -0.56 -1.47 -23.97
N THR A 206 -1.35 -0.40 -23.94
CA THR A 206 -2.34 -0.13 -22.89
C THR A 206 -3.69 0.09 -23.56
N VAL A 207 -4.71 -0.61 -23.09
CA VAL A 207 -6.09 -0.49 -23.57
C VAL A 207 -6.93 0.10 -22.45
N LEU A 208 -7.76 1.08 -22.77
CA LEU A 208 -8.66 1.75 -21.84
C LEU A 208 -10.10 1.66 -22.40
N GLY A 209 -10.94 0.93 -21.70
CA GLY A 209 -12.37 0.76 -22.05
C GLY A 209 -12.65 -0.19 -23.21
N GLY A 210 -11.62 -0.85 -23.78
CA GLY A 210 -11.75 -1.80 -24.91
C GLY A 210 -11.52 -1.18 -26.27
#